data_88bb53543d2aecd6af9b4f4729f18f96
#
_entry.id   88bb53543d2aecd6af9b4f4729f18f96
#
_cell.length_a   1.000
_cell.length_b   1.000
_cell.length_c   1.000
_cell.angle_alpha   90.00
_cell.angle_beta   90.00
_cell.angle_gamma   90.00
#
_symmetry.space_group_name_H-M   'P 1'
#
loop_
_entity.id
_entity.type
_entity.pdbx_description
1 polymer ?
#
loop_
_entity_poly.entity_id
_entity_poly.type
_entity_poly.pdbx_seq_one_letter_code
_entity_poly.pdbx_strand_id
1 'polypeptide(L)'
;MSEGIYLAVSGPSFETPAEIRAYQRMGADAVGMSTVQETILARHCGLRVAAVSVITNLAEGMSEEPLSHAQTLRAAEAGAGDLARLLLDFIPRCR
;
A
#
# COMPACT_ATOMS: atom_id res chain seq x y z
N MET A 1 7.10 -8.53 -13.80
CA MET A 1 6.43 -8.19 -12.54
C MET A 1 7.31 -8.70 -11.43
N SER A 2 7.54 -7.90 -10.40
CA SER A 2 8.22 -8.35 -9.19
C SER A 2 7.17 -8.82 -8.19
N GLU A 3 7.46 -9.87 -7.44
CA GLU A 3 6.66 -10.33 -6.32
C GLU A 3 7.18 -9.68 -5.04
N GLY A 4 6.31 -9.44 -4.08
CA GLY A 4 6.68 -8.84 -2.80
C GLY A 4 5.62 -9.06 -1.73
N ILE A 5 5.97 -8.71 -0.51
CA ILE A 5 5.13 -8.86 0.68
C ILE A 5 4.63 -7.50 1.15
N TYR A 6 3.31 -7.35 1.21
CA TYR A 6 2.65 -6.20 1.83
C TYR A 6 2.38 -6.49 3.30
N LEU A 7 2.92 -5.68 4.18
CA LEU A 7 2.70 -5.74 5.63
C LEU A 7 1.62 -4.72 6.01
N ALA A 8 0.57 -5.16 6.70
CA ALA A 8 -0.42 -4.27 7.28
C ALA A 8 -0.12 -3.99 8.76
N VAL A 9 -0.20 -2.73 9.13
CA VAL A 9 -0.08 -2.24 10.51
C VAL A 9 -1.32 -1.45 10.91
N SER A 10 -1.55 -1.28 12.19
CA SER A 10 -2.79 -0.64 12.68
C SER A 10 -2.80 0.89 12.50
N GLY A 11 -1.65 1.54 12.49
CA GLY A 11 -1.57 2.99 12.56
C GLY A 11 -2.07 3.53 13.91
N PRO A 12 -2.50 4.78 14.03
CA PRO A 12 -2.70 5.78 12.95
C PRO A 12 -1.44 6.60 12.58
N SER A 13 -0.35 6.46 13.31
CA SER A 13 0.92 7.18 13.03
C SER A 13 1.78 6.43 12.02
N PHE A 14 2.63 7.16 11.32
CA PHE A 14 3.69 6.55 10.53
C PHE A 14 4.63 5.76 11.43
N GLU A 15 5.26 4.75 10.83
CA GLU A 15 6.22 3.89 11.48
C GLU A 15 7.50 4.66 11.80
N THR A 16 8.18 4.24 12.84
CA THR A 16 9.53 4.73 13.15
C THR A 16 10.57 4.07 12.24
N PRO A 17 11.76 4.68 12.06
CA PRO A 17 12.86 4.03 11.31
C PRO A 17 13.26 2.66 11.87
N ALA A 18 13.08 2.44 13.17
CA ALA A 18 13.38 1.16 13.82
C ALA A 18 12.36 0.08 13.43
N GLU A 19 11.07 0.43 13.40
CA GLU A 19 10.01 -0.48 12.94
C GLU A 19 10.21 -0.84 11.47
N ILE A 20 10.51 0.13 10.61
CA ILE A 20 10.78 -0.11 9.19
C ILE A 20 11.95 -1.10 9.01
N ARG A 21 13.05 -0.91 9.75
CA ARG A 21 14.16 -1.87 9.71
C ARG A 21 13.77 -3.27 10.21
N ALA A 22 12.88 -3.36 11.20
CA ALA A 22 12.37 -4.64 11.68
C ALA A 22 11.50 -5.33 10.62
N TYR A 23 10.57 -4.61 10.01
CA TYR A 23 9.70 -5.13 8.95
C TYR A 23 10.49 -5.60 7.73
N GLN A 24 11.49 -4.84 7.32
CA GLN A 24 12.43 -5.25 6.27
C GLN A 24 13.12 -6.59 6.58
N ARG A 25 13.61 -6.76 7.83
CA ARG A 25 14.23 -8.02 8.26
C ARG A 25 13.24 -9.19 8.30
N MET A 26 11.95 -8.92 8.48
CA MET A 26 10.88 -9.90 8.39
C MET A 26 10.50 -10.23 6.94
N GLY A 27 11.05 -9.50 5.96
CA GLY A 27 10.81 -9.72 4.54
C GLY A 27 9.69 -8.88 3.95
N ALA A 28 9.24 -7.82 4.61
CA ALA A 28 8.25 -6.91 4.05
C ALA A 28 8.88 -6.01 2.98
N ASP A 29 8.17 -5.84 1.85
CA ASP A 29 8.56 -4.98 0.73
C ASP A 29 7.73 -3.70 0.68
N ALA A 30 6.53 -3.73 1.22
CA ALA A 30 5.65 -2.57 1.36
C ALA A 30 4.93 -2.61 2.71
N VAL A 31 4.60 -1.44 3.25
CA VAL A 31 3.84 -1.30 4.51
C VAL A 31 2.69 -0.32 4.32
N GLY A 32 1.59 -0.57 4.99
CA GLY A 32 0.44 0.33 5.00
C GLY A 32 -0.59 -0.06 6.06
N MET A 33 -1.63 0.74 6.18
CA MET A 33 -2.63 0.64 7.25
C MET A 33 -3.99 0.13 6.76
N SER A 34 -4.03 -0.52 5.58
CA SER A 34 -5.25 -0.95 4.91
C SER A 34 -5.06 -2.30 4.21
N THR A 35 -6.04 -2.68 3.40
CA THR A 35 -5.96 -3.77 2.41
C THR A 35 -6.09 -5.16 3.01
N VAL A 36 -5.31 -5.53 4.02
CA VAL A 36 -5.26 -6.91 4.54
C VAL A 36 -6.54 -7.25 5.29
N GLN A 37 -7.00 -6.39 6.20
CA GLN A 37 -8.22 -6.61 6.98
C GLN A 37 -9.46 -6.70 6.06
N GLU A 38 -9.57 -5.78 5.11
CA GLU A 38 -10.65 -5.76 4.12
C GLU A 38 -10.61 -7.01 3.23
N THR A 39 -9.42 -7.44 2.83
CA THR A 39 -9.24 -8.67 2.03
C THR A 39 -9.67 -9.91 2.80
N ILE A 40 -9.29 -10.02 4.08
CA ILE A 40 -9.68 -11.15 4.93
C ILE A 40 -11.20 -11.22 5.05
N LEU A 41 -11.85 -10.09 5.37
CA LEU A 41 -13.30 -10.03 5.52
C LEU A 41 -14.02 -10.34 4.20
N ALA A 42 -13.61 -9.74 3.11
CA ALA A 42 -14.19 -9.97 1.79
C ALA A 42 -14.04 -11.46 1.37
N ARG A 43 -12.88 -12.05 1.59
CA ARG A 43 -12.66 -13.49 1.31
C ARG A 43 -13.51 -14.38 2.22
N HIS A 44 -13.69 -14.03 3.48
CA HIS A 44 -14.59 -14.74 4.38
C HIS A 44 -16.04 -14.70 3.87
N CYS A 45 -16.47 -13.60 3.28
CA CYS A 45 -17.78 -13.46 2.65
C CYS A 45 -17.89 -14.11 1.25
N GLY A 46 -16.87 -14.84 0.80
CA GLY A 46 -16.87 -15.52 -0.50
C GLY A 46 -16.59 -14.62 -1.71
N LEU A 47 -16.24 -13.36 -1.49
CA LEU A 47 -15.93 -12.41 -2.57
C LEU A 47 -14.58 -12.73 -3.22
N ARG A 48 -14.47 -12.52 -4.54
CA ARG A 48 -13.17 -12.45 -5.22
C ARG A 48 -12.59 -11.07 -4.98
N VAL A 49 -11.31 -11.00 -4.63
CA VAL A 49 -10.64 -9.76 -4.27
C VAL A 49 -9.43 -9.53 -5.16
N ALA A 50 -9.32 -8.33 -5.67
CA ALA A 50 -8.09 -7.75 -6.18
C ALA A 50 -7.88 -6.39 -5.49
N ALA A 51 -6.64 -6.07 -5.18
CA ALA A 51 -6.29 -4.80 -4.54
C ALA A 51 -5.16 -4.14 -5.32
N VAL A 52 -5.19 -2.82 -5.39
CA VAL A 52 -4.13 -2.01 -5.98
C VAL A 52 -3.73 -0.95 -4.97
N SER A 53 -2.46 -0.90 -4.61
CA SER A 53 -1.91 0.12 -3.73
C SER A 53 -1.01 1.06 -4.53
N VAL A 54 -1.20 2.36 -4.33
CA VAL A 54 -0.30 3.38 -4.86
C VAL A 54 0.82 3.57 -3.84
N ILE A 55 2.05 3.31 -4.25
CA ILE A 55 3.23 3.60 -3.41
C ILE A 55 3.49 5.09 -3.44
N THR A 56 3.32 5.75 -2.32
CA THR A 56 3.35 7.22 -2.21
C THR A 56 4.68 7.77 -1.72
N ASN A 57 5.48 6.94 -1.08
CA ASN A 57 6.76 7.35 -0.49
C ASN A 57 7.65 6.13 -0.23
N LEU A 58 8.91 6.38 0.01
CA LEU A 58 9.77 5.44 0.72
C LEU A 58 9.48 5.54 2.23
N ALA A 59 9.48 4.43 2.92
CA ALA A 59 9.17 4.38 4.35
C ALA A 59 10.17 5.21 5.19
N GLU A 60 9.77 5.53 6.41
CA GLU A 60 10.56 6.39 7.31
C GLU A 60 11.98 5.86 7.53
N GLY A 61 12.96 6.75 7.39
CA GLY A 61 14.38 6.40 7.50
C GLY A 61 14.99 5.76 6.25
N MET A 62 14.23 5.64 5.14
CA MET A 62 14.72 5.16 3.84
C MET A 62 15.03 6.31 2.85
N SER A 63 14.68 7.53 3.21
CA SER A 63 15.02 8.75 2.46
C SER A 63 15.55 9.81 3.41
N GLU A 64 16.20 10.83 2.86
CA GLU A 64 16.70 11.98 3.64
C GLU A 64 15.56 12.96 4.01
N GLU A 65 14.45 12.91 3.30
CA GLU A 65 13.28 13.75 3.57
C GLU A 65 12.36 13.10 4.58
N PRO A 66 11.93 13.84 5.63
CA PRO A 66 10.95 13.32 6.59
C PRO A 66 9.59 13.13 5.92
N LEU A 67 8.90 12.07 6.28
CA LEU A 67 7.55 11.80 5.79
C LEU A 67 6.55 12.83 6.32
N SER A 68 5.60 13.21 5.46
CA SER A 68 4.48 14.04 5.84
C SER A 68 3.20 13.60 5.13
N HIS A 69 2.07 13.81 5.80
CA HIS A 69 0.77 13.50 5.21
C HIS A 69 0.52 14.30 3.91
N ALA A 70 0.98 15.55 3.85
CA ALA A 70 0.87 16.38 2.66
C ALA A 70 1.68 15.83 1.46
N GLN A 71 2.86 15.25 1.71
CA GLN A 71 3.66 14.58 0.69
C GLN A 71 2.95 13.33 0.17
N THR A 72 2.38 12.52 1.07
CA THR A 72 1.61 11.33 0.72
C THR A 72 0.41 11.67 -0.17
N LEU A 73 -0.34 12.73 0.16
CA LEU A 73 -1.47 13.18 -0.66
C LEU A 73 -1.04 13.62 -2.06
N ARG A 74 0.04 14.41 -2.19
CA ARG A 74 0.55 14.83 -3.51
C ARG A 74 1.00 13.64 -4.36
N ALA A 75 1.66 12.66 -3.77
CA ALA A 75 2.08 11.45 -4.48
C ALA A 75 0.87 10.60 -4.91
N ALA A 76 -0.16 10.51 -4.06
CA ALA A 76 -1.41 9.84 -4.39
C ALA A 76 -2.14 10.52 -5.55
N GLU A 77 -2.20 11.86 -5.57
CA GLU A 77 -2.76 12.64 -6.69
C GLU A 77 -2.00 12.39 -7.99
N ALA A 78 -0.67 12.35 -7.95
CA ALA A 78 0.15 12.06 -9.13
C ALA A 78 -0.12 10.66 -9.70
N GLY A 79 -0.37 9.66 -8.84
CA GLY A 79 -0.70 8.29 -9.25
C GLY A 79 -2.17 8.08 -9.65
N ALA A 80 -3.06 9.02 -9.34
CA ALA A 80 -4.50 8.83 -9.51
C ALA A 80 -4.92 8.60 -10.97
N GLY A 81 -4.28 9.28 -11.92
CA GLY A 81 -4.56 9.11 -13.35
C GLY A 81 -4.21 7.71 -13.86
N ASP A 82 -3.09 7.16 -13.42
CA ASP A 82 -2.66 5.82 -13.79
C ASP A 82 -3.55 4.76 -13.15
N LEU A 83 -3.92 4.95 -11.88
CA LEU A 83 -4.85 4.10 -11.18
C LEU A 83 -6.22 4.08 -11.86
N ALA A 84 -6.74 5.24 -12.24
CA ALA A 84 -8.03 5.34 -12.94
C ALA A 84 -7.99 4.59 -14.28
N ARG A 85 -6.94 4.76 -15.07
CA ARG A 85 -6.77 4.03 -16.34
C ARG A 85 -6.70 2.52 -16.12
N LEU A 86 -5.93 2.08 -15.13
CA LEU A 86 -5.83 0.67 -14.77
C LEU A 86 -7.19 0.09 -14.40
N LEU A 87 -7.97 0.78 -13.56
CA LEU A 87 -9.28 0.31 -13.13
C LEU A 87 -10.29 0.28 -14.28
N LEU A 88 -10.30 1.29 -15.14
CA LEU A 88 -11.19 1.33 -16.31
C LEU A 88 -10.90 0.19 -17.30
N ASP A 89 -9.66 -0.24 -17.43
CA ASP A 89 -9.27 -1.36 -18.27
C ASP A 89 -9.51 -2.72 -17.59
N PHE A 90 -9.34 -2.79 -16.27
CA PHE A 90 -9.43 -4.02 -15.49
C PHE A 90 -10.89 -4.44 -15.21
N ILE A 91 -11.75 -3.51 -14.75
CA ILE A 91 -13.11 -3.81 -14.31
C ILE A 91 -13.95 -4.54 -15.38
N PRO A 92 -13.95 -4.13 -16.67
CA PRO A 92 -14.71 -4.83 -17.69
C PRO A 92 -14.23 -6.29 -17.94
N ARG A 93 -13.02 -6.61 -17.51
CA ARG A 93 -12.43 -7.96 -17.68
C ARG A 93 -12.67 -8.86 -16.46
N CYS A 94 -13.24 -8.33 -15.38
CA CYS A 94 -13.62 -9.12 -14.20
C CYS A 94 -14.91 -9.90 -14.50
N ARG A 95 -14.78 -11.23 -14.69
CA ARG A 95 -15.89 -12.16 -14.87
C ARG A 95 -15.92 -13.22 -13.77
#